data_0f5232b3f4a04e7810d02b4215a6cd0a
#
_entry.id   0f5232b3f4a04e7810d02b4215a6cd0a
#
_cell.length_a   1.000
_cell.length_b   1.000
_cell.length_c   1.000
_cell.angle_alpha   90.00
_cell.angle_beta   90.00
_cell.angle_gamma   90.00
#
_symmetry.space_group_name_H-M   'P 1'
#
loop_
_entity.id
_entity.type
_entity.pdbx_description
1 polymer ?
#
loop_
_entity_poly.entity_id
_entity_poly.type
_entity_poly.pdbx_seq_one_letter_code
_entity_poly.pdbx_strand_id
1 'polypeptide(L)'
;LYAEAERVYRAYFELEQDTYAAGGAESLPEGMDQYVTGRFAELIVEAFAQVFDKGWRMQPGTRARIVYVNRTPEIAREDSVATLSTCVDSSQSPIVDAEDNIIGGGYNTYRFFFRYDDDGLLKIYGVNDVEDGSCEG
;
A
#
# COMPACT_ATOMS: atom_id res chain seq x y z
N LEU A 1 10.30 -16.96 -4.90
CA LEU A 1 10.27 -15.92 -3.85
C LEU A 1 9.79 -14.57 -4.40
N TYR A 2 10.41 -14.02 -5.41
CA TYR A 2 9.99 -12.72 -5.94
C TYR A 2 8.65 -12.76 -6.66
N ALA A 3 8.32 -13.84 -7.36
CA ALA A 3 6.98 -14.01 -7.93
C ALA A 3 5.91 -14.02 -6.83
N GLU A 4 6.22 -14.65 -5.70
CA GLU A 4 5.32 -14.67 -4.54
C GLU A 4 5.20 -13.26 -3.92
N ALA A 5 6.31 -12.53 -3.78
CA ALA A 5 6.28 -11.17 -3.25
C ALA A 5 5.43 -10.24 -4.13
N GLU A 6 5.57 -10.34 -5.45
CA GLU A 6 4.75 -9.56 -6.37
C GLU A 6 3.27 -9.90 -6.25
N ARG A 7 2.93 -11.18 -6.10
CA ARG A 7 1.56 -11.63 -5.90
C ARG A 7 0.98 -11.05 -4.59
N VAL A 8 1.75 -11.11 -3.52
CA VAL A 8 1.34 -10.58 -2.20
C VAL A 8 1.11 -9.06 -2.30
N TYR A 9 2.04 -8.35 -2.93
CA TYR A 9 1.91 -6.90 -3.10
C TYR A 9 0.64 -6.54 -3.89
N ARG A 10 0.38 -7.22 -5.00
CA ARG A 10 -0.80 -6.92 -5.83
C ARG A 10 -2.10 -7.24 -5.11
N ALA A 11 -2.14 -8.32 -4.33
CA ALA A 11 -3.32 -8.66 -3.52
C ALA A 11 -3.56 -7.61 -2.43
N TYR A 12 -2.50 -7.19 -1.75
CA TYR A 12 -2.56 -6.09 -0.78
C TYR A 12 -3.07 -4.81 -1.45
N PHE A 13 -2.53 -4.46 -2.61
CA PHE A 13 -2.91 -3.25 -3.33
C PHE A 13 -4.41 -3.23 -3.65
N GLU A 14 -4.97 -4.34 -4.11
CA GLU A 14 -6.41 -4.41 -4.41
C GLU A 14 -7.25 -4.16 -3.15
N LEU A 15 -6.88 -4.76 -2.03
CA LEU A 15 -7.59 -4.54 -0.77
C LEU A 15 -7.44 -3.10 -0.27
N GLU A 16 -6.27 -2.51 -0.45
CA GLU A 16 -6.03 -1.10 -0.10
C GLU A 16 -6.95 -0.19 -0.90
N GLN A 17 -7.04 -0.41 -2.21
CA GLN A 17 -7.89 0.40 -3.09
C GLN A 17 -9.37 0.26 -2.71
N ASP A 18 -9.81 -0.97 -2.44
CA ASP A 18 -11.19 -1.22 -2.00
C ASP A 18 -11.48 -0.48 -0.68
N THR A 19 -10.52 -0.46 0.23
CA THR A 19 -10.67 0.19 1.53
C THR A 19 -10.78 1.71 1.37
N TYR A 20 -9.95 2.33 0.55
CA TYR A 20 -10.04 3.76 0.29
C TYR A 20 -11.34 4.11 -0.44
N ALA A 21 -11.78 3.27 -1.36
CA ALA A 21 -13.06 3.49 -2.07
C ALA A 21 -14.25 3.44 -1.10
N ALA A 22 -14.15 2.62 -0.06
CA ALA A 22 -15.18 2.48 0.97
C ALA A 22 -15.13 3.58 2.04
N GLY A 23 -14.13 4.47 2.01
CA GLY A 23 -14.00 5.54 3.00
C GLY A 23 -13.15 5.18 4.20
N GLY A 24 -12.20 4.27 4.05
CA GLY A 24 -11.33 3.82 5.12
C GLY A 24 -11.94 2.69 5.93
N ALA A 25 -11.39 2.46 7.11
CA ALA A 25 -11.85 1.40 8.01
C ALA A 25 -11.39 1.70 9.44
N GLU A 26 -12.16 1.24 10.42
CA GLU A 26 -11.82 1.41 11.84
C GLU A 26 -10.78 0.39 12.32
N SER A 27 -10.62 -0.69 11.59
CA SER A 27 -9.68 -1.77 11.93
C SER A 27 -9.12 -2.38 10.64
N LEU A 28 -8.21 -3.34 10.79
CA LEU A 28 -7.62 -4.02 9.62
C LEU A 28 -8.73 -4.69 8.81
N PRO A 29 -8.84 -4.39 7.50
CA PRO A 29 -9.86 -5.02 6.64
C PRO A 29 -9.72 -6.54 6.62
N GLU A 30 -10.86 -7.24 6.47
CA GLU A 30 -10.88 -8.69 6.37
C GLU A 30 -10.02 -9.18 5.21
N GLY A 31 -9.18 -10.17 5.47
CA GLY A 31 -8.28 -10.76 4.48
C GLY A 31 -6.94 -10.06 4.36
N MET A 32 -6.80 -8.84 4.87
CA MET A 32 -5.55 -8.08 4.79
C MET A 32 -4.43 -8.73 5.61
N ASP A 33 -4.77 -9.41 6.70
CA ASP A 33 -3.82 -10.09 7.58
C ASP A 33 -3.04 -11.20 6.87
N GLN A 34 -3.50 -11.64 5.72
CA GLN A 34 -2.77 -12.61 4.89
C GLN A 34 -1.58 -11.98 4.19
N TYR A 35 -1.53 -10.66 4.08
CA TYR A 35 -0.55 -9.95 3.24
C TYR A 35 0.33 -8.98 4.01
N VAL A 36 -0.04 -8.61 5.23
CA VAL A 36 0.67 -7.60 6.02
C VAL A 36 0.90 -8.10 7.44
N THR A 37 1.98 -7.59 8.07
CA THR A 37 2.31 -7.95 9.45
C THR A 37 3.19 -6.85 10.06
N GLY A 38 3.46 -6.95 11.37
CA GLY A 38 4.39 -6.08 12.07
C GLY A 38 4.06 -4.60 11.99
N ARG A 39 5.09 -3.79 11.89
CA ARG A 39 4.92 -2.33 11.88
C ARG A 39 4.13 -1.84 10.68
N PHE A 40 4.26 -2.49 9.53
CA PHE A 40 3.48 -2.11 8.36
C PHE A 40 1.98 -2.29 8.59
N ALA A 41 1.58 -3.40 9.22
CA ALA A 41 0.17 -3.61 9.57
C ALA A 41 -0.35 -2.51 10.49
N GLU A 42 0.44 -2.08 11.47
CA GLU A 42 0.07 -0.98 12.35
C GLU A 42 -0.10 0.33 11.59
N LEU A 43 0.82 0.63 10.65
CA LEU A 43 0.78 1.86 9.86
C LEU A 43 -0.48 1.94 9.00
N ILE A 44 -0.87 0.85 8.35
CA ILE A 44 -2.06 0.87 7.48
C ILE A 44 -3.35 0.93 8.29
N VAL A 45 -3.40 0.32 9.48
CA VAL A 45 -4.55 0.47 10.37
C VAL A 45 -4.72 1.94 10.75
N GLU A 46 -3.64 2.61 11.11
CA GLU A 46 -3.66 4.04 11.44
C GLU A 46 -4.12 4.88 10.24
N ALA A 47 -3.62 4.59 9.05
CA ALA A 47 -3.97 5.33 7.84
C ALA A 47 -5.44 5.17 7.48
N PHE A 48 -5.95 3.94 7.52
CA PHE A 48 -7.36 3.67 7.21
C PHE A 48 -8.30 4.27 8.24
N ALA A 49 -7.92 4.24 9.53
CA ALA A 49 -8.70 4.84 10.61
C ALA A 49 -8.78 6.36 10.44
N GLN A 50 -7.69 7.01 10.04
CA GLN A 50 -7.69 8.44 9.79
C GLN A 50 -8.66 8.81 8.65
N VAL A 51 -8.63 8.06 7.56
CA VAL A 51 -9.55 8.28 6.43
C VAL A 51 -11.00 8.12 6.88
N PHE A 52 -11.28 7.08 7.66
CA PHE A 52 -12.62 6.82 8.19
C PHE A 52 -13.09 7.95 9.12
N ASP A 53 -12.24 8.35 10.07
CA ASP A 53 -12.60 9.36 11.07
C ASP A 53 -12.83 10.74 10.45
N LYS A 54 -12.12 11.08 9.39
CA LYS A 54 -12.23 12.38 8.73
C LYS A 54 -13.29 12.41 7.62
N GLY A 55 -13.91 11.28 7.32
CA GLY A 55 -14.90 11.20 6.25
C GLY A 55 -14.29 11.33 4.86
N TRP A 56 -13.03 10.98 4.71
CA TRP A 56 -12.32 10.99 3.41
C TRP A 56 -12.61 9.70 2.64
N ARG A 57 -12.40 9.76 1.34
CA ARG A 57 -12.51 8.56 0.48
C ARG A 57 -11.77 8.79 -0.82
N MET A 58 -11.45 7.71 -1.52
CA MET A 58 -10.99 7.82 -2.89
C MET A 58 -12.17 8.27 -3.75
N GLN A 59 -11.92 9.16 -4.71
CA GLN A 59 -12.98 9.68 -5.57
C GLN A 59 -13.78 8.53 -6.18
N PRO A 60 -15.12 8.56 -6.09
CA PRO A 60 -15.95 7.45 -6.59
C PRO A 60 -15.73 7.15 -8.06
N GLY A 61 -15.70 5.86 -8.39
CA GLY A 61 -15.53 5.41 -9.75
C GLY A 61 -14.11 5.45 -10.30
N THR A 62 -13.14 5.75 -9.43
CA THR A 62 -11.72 5.82 -9.81
C THR A 62 -10.90 4.76 -9.10
N ARG A 63 -9.70 4.51 -9.60
CA ARG A 63 -8.78 3.56 -9.00
C ARG A 63 -7.35 3.97 -9.35
N ALA A 64 -6.44 3.83 -8.40
CA ALA A 64 -5.03 4.09 -8.65
C ALA A 64 -4.44 3.00 -9.57
N ARG A 65 -3.36 3.35 -10.26
CA ARG A 65 -2.72 2.47 -11.22
C ARG A 65 -1.29 2.17 -10.76
N ILE A 66 -0.92 0.89 -10.76
CA ILE A 66 0.46 0.49 -10.52
C ILE A 66 1.24 0.80 -11.80
N VAL A 67 2.24 1.68 -11.72
CA VAL A 67 3.09 2.03 -12.85
C VAL A 67 4.19 1.00 -13.03
N TYR A 68 4.86 0.61 -11.93
CA TYR A 68 5.83 -0.48 -11.96
C TYR A 68 5.93 -1.19 -10.62
N VAL A 69 6.40 -2.43 -10.69
CA VAL A 69 6.81 -3.23 -9.54
C VAL A 69 8.16 -3.82 -9.92
N ASN A 70 9.24 -3.35 -9.30
CA ASN A 70 10.60 -3.77 -9.61
C ASN A 70 11.17 -4.60 -8.47
N ARG A 71 11.89 -5.66 -8.83
CA ARG A 71 12.61 -6.49 -7.86
C ARG A 71 13.92 -5.79 -7.53
N THR A 72 14.12 -5.47 -6.24
CA THR A 72 15.30 -4.74 -5.79
C THR A 72 16.01 -5.47 -4.65
N PRO A 73 16.55 -6.68 -4.91
CA PRO A 73 17.17 -7.48 -3.86
C PRO A 73 18.40 -6.83 -3.22
N GLU A 74 19.04 -5.89 -3.90
CA GLU A 74 20.19 -5.14 -3.38
C GLU A 74 19.80 -4.14 -2.29
N ILE A 75 18.51 -3.83 -2.14
CA ILE A 75 18.01 -2.95 -1.10
C ILE A 75 17.30 -3.84 -0.08
N ALA A 76 17.94 -4.04 1.08
CA ALA A 76 17.39 -4.98 2.06
C ALA A 76 17.48 -4.41 3.46
N ARG A 77 16.56 -4.85 4.33
CA ARG A 77 16.65 -4.69 5.77
C ARG A 77 17.17 -6.00 6.36
N GLU A 78 17.65 -5.94 7.60
CA GLU A 78 18.24 -7.10 8.27
C GLU A 78 17.33 -8.34 8.22
N ASP A 79 16.03 -8.15 8.44
CA ASP A 79 15.07 -9.26 8.51
C ASP A 79 14.31 -9.53 7.22
N SER A 80 14.62 -8.80 6.14
CA SER A 80 13.89 -8.96 4.90
C SER A 80 14.43 -10.11 4.07
N VAL A 81 13.50 -10.83 3.41
CA VAL A 81 13.86 -11.88 2.44
C VAL A 81 13.62 -11.42 1.00
N ALA A 82 12.83 -10.36 0.82
CA ALA A 82 12.58 -9.77 -0.49
C ALA A 82 12.27 -8.29 -0.34
N THR A 83 12.60 -7.51 -1.37
CA THR A 83 12.30 -6.07 -1.44
C THR A 83 11.76 -5.75 -2.82
N LEU A 84 10.62 -5.05 -2.86
CA LEU A 84 10.03 -4.54 -4.09
C LEU A 84 10.01 -3.02 -4.06
N SER A 85 10.44 -2.40 -5.16
CA SER A 85 10.30 -0.96 -5.35
C SER A 85 9.13 -0.73 -6.30
N THR A 86 8.18 0.10 -5.89
CA THR A 86 6.93 0.29 -6.61
C THR A 86 6.66 1.74 -6.90
N CYS A 87 5.89 2.01 -7.93
CA CYS A 87 5.29 3.32 -8.16
C CYS A 87 3.82 3.18 -8.47
N VAL A 88 3.02 4.00 -7.81
CA VAL A 88 1.56 4.04 -7.99
C VAL A 88 1.17 5.44 -8.45
N ASP A 89 0.35 5.49 -9.50
CA ASP A 89 -0.22 6.73 -10.02
C ASP A 89 -1.64 6.89 -9.49
N SER A 90 -1.83 7.83 -8.57
CA SER A 90 -3.13 8.20 -8.01
C SER A 90 -3.60 9.55 -8.53
N SER A 91 -3.02 10.07 -9.62
CA SER A 91 -3.40 11.37 -10.16
C SER A 91 -4.83 11.41 -10.66
N GLN A 92 -5.37 10.26 -11.11
CA GLN A 92 -6.73 10.13 -11.59
C GLN A 92 -7.68 9.52 -10.54
N SER A 93 -7.18 9.27 -9.34
CA SER A 93 -7.94 8.67 -8.24
C SER A 93 -7.60 9.34 -6.91
N PRO A 94 -7.81 10.66 -6.81
CA PRO A 94 -7.42 11.38 -5.61
C PRO A 94 -8.28 10.98 -4.41
N ILE A 95 -7.72 11.18 -3.22
CA ILE A 95 -8.49 11.12 -1.98
C ILE A 95 -9.17 12.47 -1.82
N VAL A 96 -10.47 12.45 -1.53
CA VAL A 96 -11.29 13.65 -1.40
C VAL A 96 -11.96 13.68 -0.02
N ASP A 97 -12.31 14.87 0.44
CA ASP A 97 -13.08 15.05 1.68
C ASP A 97 -14.58 14.95 1.42
N ALA A 98 -15.38 15.21 2.44
CA ALA A 98 -16.84 15.12 2.34
C ALA A 98 -17.45 16.13 1.36
N GLU A 99 -16.75 17.23 1.06
CA GLU A 99 -17.17 18.24 0.11
C GLU A 99 -16.52 18.06 -1.28
N ASP A 100 -15.90 16.89 -1.51
CA ASP A 100 -15.21 16.55 -2.75
C ASP A 100 -13.96 17.40 -3.05
N ASN A 101 -13.37 18.02 -2.02
CA ASN A 101 -12.10 18.70 -2.17
C ASN A 101 -10.96 17.68 -2.19
N ILE A 102 -10.01 17.86 -3.10
CA ILE A 102 -8.86 16.97 -3.21
C ILE A 102 -7.90 17.23 -2.05
N ILE A 103 -7.59 16.17 -1.28
CA ILE A 103 -6.66 16.24 -0.15
C ILE A 103 -5.40 15.38 -0.34
N GLY A 104 -5.39 14.50 -1.34
CA GLY A 104 -4.22 13.67 -1.64
C GLY A 104 -4.34 13.05 -3.00
N GLY A 105 -3.22 12.60 -3.53
CA GLY A 105 -3.13 11.98 -4.85
C GLY A 105 -1.76 12.21 -5.46
N GLY A 106 -1.61 11.90 -6.75
CA GLY A 106 -0.35 12.06 -7.47
C GLY A 106 0.42 10.76 -7.57
N TYR A 107 1.75 10.86 -7.65
CA TYR A 107 2.62 9.69 -7.78
C TYR A 107 3.26 9.38 -6.45
N ASN A 108 3.27 8.09 -6.08
CA ASN A 108 3.87 7.61 -4.83
C ASN A 108 4.84 6.49 -5.13
N THR A 109 6.07 6.63 -4.66
CA THR A 109 7.10 5.60 -4.80
C THR A 109 7.44 5.05 -3.42
N TYR A 110 7.46 3.72 -3.33
CA TYR A 110 7.69 3.02 -2.07
C TYR A 110 8.63 1.84 -2.26
N ARG A 111 9.32 1.46 -1.18
CA ARG A 111 10.02 0.18 -1.07
C ARG A 111 9.31 -0.64 -0.03
N PHE A 112 8.88 -1.84 -0.41
CA PHE A 112 8.20 -2.76 0.50
C PHE A 112 9.15 -3.89 0.87
N PHE A 113 9.21 -4.18 2.17
CA PHE A 113 10.08 -5.21 2.72
C PHE A 113 9.23 -6.39 3.17
N PHE A 114 9.64 -7.60 2.76
CA PHE A 114 8.90 -8.83 2.98
C PHE A 114 9.67 -9.77 3.89
N ARG A 115 8.93 -10.50 4.71
CA ARG A 115 9.46 -11.61 5.51
C ARG A 115 8.38 -12.67 5.65
N TYR A 116 8.78 -13.90 5.99
CA TYR A 116 7.82 -14.95 6.34
C TYR A 116 7.36 -14.72 7.76
N ASP A 117 6.05 -14.82 7.96
CA ASP A 117 5.44 -14.71 9.28
C ASP A 117 5.35 -16.11 9.93
N ASP A 118 4.93 -16.14 11.20
CA ASP A 118 4.85 -17.40 11.96
C ASP A 118 3.92 -18.44 11.33
N ASP A 119 2.96 -17.99 10.53
CA ASP A 119 2.05 -18.88 9.81
C ASP A 119 2.65 -19.44 8.50
N GLY A 120 3.90 -19.10 8.19
CA GLY A 120 4.60 -19.54 6.99
C GLY A 120 4.27 -18.75 5.73
N LEU A 121 3.47 -17.70 5.83
CA LEU A 121 3.10 -16.85 4.69
C LEU A 121 4.08 -15.69 4.54
N LEU A 122 4.39 -15.36 3.28
CA LEU A 122 5.20 -14.18 2.97
C LEU A 122 4.32 -12.94 3.10
N LYS A 123 4.78 -11.97 3.88
CA LYS A 123 4.01 -10.75 4.16
C LYS A 123 4.88 -9.50 4.11
N ILE A 124 4.24 -8.37 3.85
CA ILE A 124 4.87 -7.06 3.94
C ILE A 124 4.95 -6.68 5.42
N TYR A 125 6.15 -6.40 5.93
CA TYR A 125 6.31 -6.00 7.32
C TYR A 125 6.86 -4.59 7.48
N GLY A 126 7.34 -3.99 6.41
CA GLY A 126 7.90 -2.66 6.45
C GLY A 126 7.80 -1.94 5.11
N VAL A 127 7.87 -0.63 5.16
CA VAL A 127 7.80 0.24 3.98
C VAL A 127 8.67 1.46 4.20
N ASN A 128 9.30 1.94 3.12
CA ASN A 128 9.96 3.25 3.08
C ASN A 128 9.38 4.05 1.93
N ASP A 129 9.15 5.33 2.17
CA ASP A 129 8.84 6.27 1.10
C ASP A 129 10.12 6.58 0.34
N VAL A 130 10.00 6.75 -0.98
CA VAL A 130 11.09 7.21 -1.83
C VAL A 130 10.71 8.59 -2.33
N GLU A 131 11.55 9.59 -2.05
CA GLU A 131 11.20 11.01 -2.23
C GLU A 131 11.35 11.57 -3.64
N ASP A 132 11.53 10.78 -4.67
CA ASP A 132 11.76 11.38 -5.98
C ASP A 132 10.48 11.86 -6.69
N GLY A 133 9.30 11.56 -6.14
CA GLY A 133 8.04 12.14 -6.60
C GLY A 133 7.65 11.86 -8.04
N SER A 134 8.43 11.07 -8.76
CA SER A 134 8.16 10.70 -10.15
C SER A 134 8.33 9.20 -10.33
N CYS A 135 7.53 8.65 -11.24
CA CYS A 135 7.60 7.23 -11.59
C CYS A 135 8.50 6.99 -12.80
N GLU A 136 9.57 7.72 -12.91
CA GLU A 136 10.57 7.50 -13.94
C GLU A 136 11.43 6.31 -13.52
N GLY A 137 11.13 5.18 -14.11
CA GLY A 137 11.80 3.92 -13.82
C GLY A 137 13.15 3.79 -14.45
#